data_c302088b235f6075e6f7c2ccffbe9925
#
_entry.id   c302088b235f6075e6f7c2ccffbe9925
#
_cell.length_a   1.000
_cell.length_b   1.000
_cell.length_c   1.000
_cell.angle_alpha   90.00
_cell.angle_beta   90.00
_cell.angle_gamma   90.00
#
_symmetry.space_group_name_H-M   'P 1'
#
loop_
_entity.id
_entity.type
_entity.pdbx_description
1 polymer ?
#
loop_
_entity_poly.entity_id
_entity_poly.type
_entity_poly.pdbx_seq_one_letter_code
_entity_poly.pdbx_strand_id
1 'polypeptide(L)'
;MTFRLDPATAITDPSGISWGMHPITWRNDDIPEVGAFNTLEDMLLDLADVGYRGTECAGFFPPREIVKERADARGITIVAQWFSSFIVRDGIEAVVPDFTAACEYLQYLNATRIVVSEQTGSVQGIRDVCIFTNK
;
A
#
# COMPACT_ATOMS: atom_id res chain seq x y z
N MET A 1 -7.01 -26.72 -5.51
CA MET A 1 -7.69 -26.89 -4.21
C MET A 1 -7.63 -25.52 -3.55
N THR A 2 -8.71 -24.75 -3.61
CA THR A 2 -8.76 -23.38 -3.04
C THR A 2 -9.07 -23.53 -1.56
N PHE A 3 -8.12 -23.21 -0.71
CA PHE A 3 -8.33 -23.18 0.74
C PHE A 3 -9.08 -21.88 1.05
N ARG A 4 -10.36 -21.96 1.35
CA ARG A 4 -11.12 -20.84 1.91
C ARG A 4 -11.19 -21.04 3.41
N LEU A 5 -10.71 -20.05 4.15
CA LEU A 5 -10.98 -19.97 5.59
C LEU A 5 -12.47 -19.68 5.79
N ASP A 6 -13.09 -20.36 6.75
CA ASP A 6 -14.45 -20.04 7.14
C ASP A 6 -14.49 -18.59 7.67
N PRO A 7 -15.32 -17.69 7.11
CA PRO A 7 -15.46 -16.32 7.61
C PRO A 7 -15.77 -16.23 9.11
N ALA A 8 -16.36 -17.30 9.70
CA ALA A 8 -16.59 -17.40 11.13
C ALA A 8 -15.30 -17.59 11.95
N THR A 9 -14.19 -17.98 11.31
CA THR A 9 -12.85 -18.08 11.91
C THR A 9 -11.97 -16.88 11.59
N ALA A 10 -12.50 -15.87 10.88
CA ALA A 10 -11.82 -14.60 10.70
C ALA A 10 -11.36 -14.06 12.06
N ILE A 11 -10.11 -13.65 12.15
CA ILE A 11 -9.47 -13.17 13.37
C ILE A 11 -10.29 -12.02 13.96
N THR A 12 -11.25 -12.35 14.81
CA THR A 12 -11.87 -11.36 15.70
C THR A 12 -10.92 -11.19 16.87
N ASP A 13 -10.07 -10.18 16.79
CA ASP A 13 -9.19 -9.83 17.89
C ASP A 13 -10.06 -9.29 19.06
N PRO A 14 -10.12 -9.99 20.20
CA PRO A 14 -10.88 -9.53 21.36
C PRO A 14 -10.32 -8.26 21.98
N SER A 15 -9.12 -7.82 21.60
CA SER A 15 -8.51 -6.56 22.03
C SER A 15 -9.08 -5.33 21.33
N GLY A 16 -9.90 -5.50 20.27
CA GLY A 16 -10.42 -4.41 19.45
C GLY A 16 -9.41 -3.82 18.45
N ILE A 17 -8.29 -4.50 18.22
CA ILE A 17 -7.30 -4.12 17.21
C ILE A 17 -7.82 -4.52 15.83
N SER A 18 -7.76 -3.59 14.88
CA SER A 18 -8.01 -3.87 13.46
C SER A 18 -6.69 -4.13 12.75
N TRP A 19 -6.61 -5.25 12.07
CA TRP A 19 -5.43 -5.65 11.32
C TRP A 19 -5.53 -5.23 9.85
N GLY A 20 -4.39 -4.87 9.28
CA GLY A 20 -4.23 -4.56 7.87
C GLY A 20 -2.96 -5.18 7.30
N MET A 21 -2.86 -5.22 5.97
CA MET A 21 -1.71 -5.76 5.26
C MET A 21 -1.28 -4.80 4.15
N HIS A 22 0.03 -4.65 3.95
CA HIS A 22 0.58 -3.84 2.88
C HIS A 22 0.46 -4.56 1.51
N PRO A 23 0.10 -3.85 0.43
CA PRO A 23 -0.11 -4.41 -0.91
C PRO A 23 1.11 -5.12 -1.51
N ILE A 24 2.33 -4.81 -1.07
CA ILE A 24 3.58 -5.44 -1.53
C ILE A 24 3.57 -6.97 -1.40
N THR A 25 2.73 -7.52 -0.54
CA THR A 25 2.56 -8.96 -0.37
C THR A 25 1.97 -9.62 -1.62
N TRP A 26 1.18 -8.89 -2.40
CA TRP A 26 0.57 -9.38 -3.65
C TRP A 26 1.36 -8.94 -4.87
N ARG A 27 1.75 -7.67 -4.91
CA ARG A 27 2.47 -7.10 -6.04
C ARG A 27 3.49 -6.08 -5.56
N ASN A 28 4.71 -6.19 -6.10
CA ASN A 28 5.82 -5.33 -5.70
C ASN A 28 5.95 -4.15 -6.66
N ASP A 29 5.88 -2.92 -6.14
CA ASP A 29 6.03 -1.70 -6.95
C ASP A 29 7.50 -1.46 -7.36
N ASP A 30 8.48 -1.95 -6.57
CA ASP A 30 9.91 -1.81 -6.85
C ASP A 30 10.41 -2.88 -7.84
N ILE A 31 9.73 -4.03 -7.90
CA ILE A 31 10.04 -5.15 -8.78
C ILE A 31 8.75 -5.55 -9.52
N PRO A 32 8.36 -4.80 -10.57
CA PRO A 32 7.03 -4.89 -11.19
C PRO A 32 6.63 -6.26 -11.72
N GLU A 33 7.60 -7.13 -12.04
CA GLU A 33 7.34 -8.50 -12.46
C GLU A 33 6.92 -9.43 -11.31
N VAL A 34 7.20 -9.07 -10.05
CA VAL A 34 6.78 -9.85 -8.88
C VAL A 34 5.32 -9.56 -8.59
N GLY A 35 4.47 -10.55 -8.83
CA GLY A 35 3.04 -10.45 -8.63
C GLY A 35 2.29 -9.61 -9.68
N ALA A 36 2.87 -9.37 -10.87
CA ALA A 36 2.29 -8.50 -11.91
C ALA A 36 0.87 -8.86 -12.33
N PHE A 37 0.46 -10.10 -12.14
CA PHE A 37 -0.88 -10.60 -12.46
C PHE A 37 -1.91 -10.33 -11.35
N ASN A 38 -1.49 -9.99 -10.14
CA ASN A 38 -2.41 -9.67 -9.04
C ASN A 38 -3.04 -8.30 -9.25
N THR A 39 -4.34 -8.25 -9.07
CA THR A 39 -5.14 -7.02 -9.17
C THR A 39 -5.55 -6.50 -7.79
N LEU A 40 -6.05 -5.27 -7.74
CA LEU A 40 -6.70 -4.74 -6.53
C LEU A 40 -7.82 -5.66 -6.03
N GLU A 41 -8.59 -6.25 -6.96
CA GLU A 41 -9.71 -7.12 -6.63
C GLU A 41 -9.26 -8.40 -5.93
N ASP A 42 -8.20 -9.06 -6.46
CA ASP A 42 -7.64 -10.26 -5.85
C ASP A 42 -7.15 -9.98 -4.43
N MET A 43 -6.42 -8.88 -4.24
CA MET A 43 -5.93 -8.46 -2.94
C MET A 43 -7.06 -8.18 -1.95
N LEU A 44 -8.08 -7.42 -2.36
CA LEU A 44 -9.20 -7.09 -1.48
C LEU A 44 -10.03 -8.31 -1.09
N LEU A 45 -10.16 -9.29 -1.99
CA LEU A 45 -10.80 -10.58 -1.69
C LEU A 45 -10.02 -11.34 -0.62
N ASP A 46 -8.71 -11.50 -0.83
CA ASP A 46 -7.84 -12.21 0.11
C ASP A 46 -7.86 -11.55 1.50
N LEU A 47 -7.76 -10.21 1.55
CA LEU A 47 -7.84 -9.44 2.81
C LEU A 47 -9.15 -9.70 3.55
N ALA A 48 -10.28 -9.63 2.83
CA ALA A 48 -11.59 -9.84 3.41
C ALA A 48 -11.75 -11.28 3.92
N ASP A 49 -11.29 -12.28 3.13
CA ASP A 49 -11.41 -13.70 3.45
C ASP A 49 -10.61 -14.09 4.70
N VAL A 50 -9.45 -13.47 4.93
CA VAL A 50 -8.64 -13.72 6.14
C VAL A 50 -9.02 -12.82 7.33
N GLY A 51 -9.94 -11.89 7.14
CA GLY A 51 -10.47 -11.03 8.22
C GLY A 51 -9.71 -9.73 8.43
N TYR A 52 -8.76 -9.35 7.57
CA TYR A 52 -8.17 -8.02 7.60
C TYR A 52 -9.20 -6.93 7.31
N ARG A 53 -8.97 -5.73 7.83
CA ARG A 53 -9.89 -4.59 7.70
C ARG A 53 -9.22 -3.35 7.15
N GLY A 54 -7.93 -3.39 6.84
CA GLY A 54 -7.20 -2.24 6.30
C GLY A 54 -6.09 -2.63 5.35
N THR A 55 -5.76 -1.68 4.47
CA THR A 55 -4.59 -1.75 3.59
C THR A 55 -4.05 -0.35 3.31
N GLU A 56 -2.81 -0.28 2.84
CA GLU A 56 -2.25 0.94 2.26
C GLU A 56 -2.55 1.02 0.75
N CYS A 57 -2.36 2.21 0.15
CA CYS A 57 -2.34 2.35 -1.30
C CYS A 57 -1.05 1.82 -1.90
N ALA A 58 -1.12 1.39 -3.15
CA ALA A 58 0.03 0.98 -3.96
C ALA A 58 -0.02 1.62 -5.36
N GLY A 59 1.13 1.67 -6.03
CA GLY A 59 1.27 2.30 -7.34
C GLY A 59 0.47 1.61 -8.45
N PHE A 60 0.16 0.32 -8.29
CA PHE A 60 -0.64 -0.42 -9.28
C PHE A 60 -2.16 -0.25 -9.13
N PHE A 61 -2.61 0.51 -8.13
CA PHE A 61 -4.04 0.70 -7.93
C PHE A 61 -4.68 1.50 -9.07
N PRO A 62 -5.92 1.20 -9.44
CA PRO A 62 -6.69 1.96 -10.42
C PRO A 62 -7.04 3.36 -9.88
N PRO A 63 -7.74 4.21 -10.65
CA PRO A 63 -8.21 5.51 -10.18
C PRO A 63 -8.93 5.43 -8.83
N ARG A 64 -8.76 6.45 -8.00
CA ARG A 64 -9.22 6.50 -6.60
C ARG A 64 -10.72 6.22 -6.41
N GLU A 65 -11.52 6.54 -7.41
CA GLU A 65 -12.97 6.29 -7.41
C GLU A 65 -13.25 4.79 -7.39
N ILE A 66 -12.49 4.03 -8.20
CA ILE A 66 -12.59 2.57 -8.26
C ILE A 66 -12.03 1.94 -6.98
N VAL A 67 -10.90 2.45 -6.49
CA VAL A 67 -10.32 1.97 -5.22
C VAL A 67 -11.31 2.12 -4.09
N LYS A 68 -11.92 3.30 -3.96
CA LYS A 68 -12.91 3.58 -2.91
C LYS A 68 -14.12 2.65 -3.01
N GLU A 69 -14.72 2.56 -4.19
CA GLU A 69 -15.88 1.69 -4.43
C GLU A 69 -15.58 0.23 -4.03
N ARG A 70 -14.44 -0.31 -4.49
CA ARG A 70 -14.09 -1.71 -4.28
C ARG A 70 -13.72 -2.01 -2.84
N ALA A 71 -12.98 -1.12 -2.19
CA ALA A 71 -12.60 -1.25 -0.78
C ALA A 71 -13.83 -1.16 0.13
N ASP A 72 -14.69 -0.15 -0.07
CA ASP A 72 -15.93 0.04 0.69
C ASP A 72 -16.87 -1.18 0.56
N ALA A 73 -17.01 -1.72 -0.66
CA ALA A 73 -17.84 -2.91 -0.90
C ALA A 73 -17.40 -4.15 -0.12
N ARG A 74 -16.14 -4.20 0.35
CA ARG A 74 -15.57 -5.32 1.13
C ARG A 74 -15.30 -4.98 2.59
N GLY A 75 -15.64 -3.78 3.03
CA GLY A 75 -15.38 -3.30 4.38
C GLY A 75 -13.88 -3.18 4.69
N ILE A 76 -13.07 -2.92 3.65
CA ILE A 76 -11.63 -2.66 3.77
C ILE A 76 -11.40 -1.15 3.78
N THR A 77 -10.70 -0.65 4.78
CA THR A 77 -10.32 0.76 4.88
C THR A 77 -8.94 1.00 4.26
N ILE A 78 -8.83 2.00 3.41
CA ILE A 78 -7.51 2.51 3.02
C ILE A 78 -6.99 3.36 4.17
N VAL A 79 -5.87 2.97 4.76
CA VAL A 79 -5.38 3.59 6.00
C VAL A 79 -4.26 4.58 5.79
N ALA A 80 -3.43 4.38 4.77
CA ALA A 80 -2.25 5.19 4.48
C ALA A 80 -1.78 5.00 3.03
N GLN A 81 -0.72 5.76 2.68
CA GLN A 81 0.07 5.59 1.48
C GLN A 81 1.53 5.88 1.79
N TRP A 82 2.43 5.14 1.14
CA TRP A 82 3.84 5.47 1.10
C TRP A 82 4.09 6.64 0.14
N PHE A 83 4.94 7.58 0.56
CA PHE A 83 5.41 8.70 -0.26
C PHE A 83 6.94 8.76 -0.21
N SER A 84 7.58 8.53 -1.35
CA SER A 84 9.02 8.71 -1.50
C SER A 84 9.33 10.18 -1.72
N SER A 85 10.03 10.80 -0.77
CA SER A 85 10.50 12.17 -0.85
C SER A 85 11.95 12.20 -1.34
N PHE A 86 12.28 13.18 -2.15
CA PHE A 86 13.65 13.47 -2.60
C PHE A 86 14.02 14.92 -2.26
N ILE A 87 13.57 15.41 -1.10
CA ILE A 87 13.69 16.81 -0.69
C ILE A 87 15.15 17.25 -0.57
N VAL A 88 16.06 16.35 -0.20
CA VAL A 88 17.49 16.63 -0.11
C VAL A 88 18.12 16.82 -1.49
N ARG A 89 17.65 16.09 -2.50
CA ARG A 89 18.12 16.20 -3.87
C ARG A 89 17.49 17.37 -4.63
N ASP A 90 16.17 17.51 -4.53
CA ASP A 90 15.37 18.33 -5.43
C ASP A 90 14.88 19.64 -4.77
N GLY A 91 14.99 19.74 -3.45
CA GLY A 91 14.45 20.87 -2.68
C GLY A 91 12.95 20.75 -2.41
N ILE A 92 12.48 21.53 -1.44
CA ILE A 92 11.10 21.47 -0.96
C ILE A 92 10.09 21.91 -2.03
N GLU A 93 10.42 22.91 -2.82
CA GLU A 93 9.54 23.47 -3.85
C GLU A 93 9.20 22.45 -4.94
N ALA A 94 10.11 21.53 -5.22
CA ALA A 94 9.89 20.46 -6.20
C ALA A 94 9.02 19.32 -5.63
N VAL A 95 9.07 19.08 -4.32
CA VAL A 95 8.37 17.94 -3.67
C VAL A 95 6.94 18.28 -3.27
N VAL A 96 6.68 19.55 -2.90
CA VAL A 96 5.37 19.97 -2.37
C VAL A 96 4.19 19.68 -3.32
N PRO A 97 4.26 19.89 -4.65
CA PRO A 97 3.14 19.58 -5.54
C PRO A 97 2.72 18.11 -5.49
N ASP A 98 3.68 17.19 -5.59
CA ASP A 98 3.41 15.74 -5.58
C ASP A 98 2.91 15.27 -4.21
N PHE A 99 3.49 15.81 -3.14
CA PHE A 99 3.02 15.54 -1.78
C PHE A 99 1.58 16.03 -1.56
N THR A 100 1.24 17.21 -2.07
CA THR A 100 -0.12 17.74 -2.01
C THR A 100 -1.10 16.84 -2.76
N ALA A 101 -0.74 16.41 -3.96
CA ALA A 101 -1.58 15.49 -4.75
C ALA A 101 -1.79 14.14 -4.03
N ALA A 102 -0.76 13.61 -3.36
CA ALA A 102 -0.87 12.41 -2.55
C ALA A 102 -1.80 12.62 -1.34
N CYS A 103 -1.73 13.76 -0.69
CA CYS A 103 -2.64 14.11 0.41
C CYS A 103 -4.11 14.23 -0.06
N GLU A 104 -4.34 14.86 -1.21
CA GLU A 104 -5.70 14.98 -1.80
C GLU A 104 -6.27 13.61 -2.21
N TYR A 105 -5.41 12.73 -2.75
CA TYR A 105 -5.78 11.35 -3.06
C TYR A 105 -6.22 10.59 -1.80
N LEU A 106 -5.42 10.66 -0.74
CA LEU A 106 -5.73 10.02 0.54
C LEU A 106 -6.97 10.59 1.20
N GLN A 107 -7.16 11.91 1.15
CA GLN A 107 -8.33 12.57 1.69
C GLN A 107 -9.62 12.08 1.00
N TYR A 108 -9.59 11.89 -0.32
CA TYR A 108 -10.71 11.30 -1.07
C TYR A 108 -11.06 9.89 -0.59
N LEU A 109 -10.05 9.08 -0.22
CA LEU A 109 -10.22 7.72 0.30
C LEU A 109 -10.55 7.68 1.80
N ASN A 110 -10.71 8.83 2.46
CA ASN A 110 -10.87 8.97 3.90
C ASN A 110 -9.66 8.44 4.72
N ALA A 111 -8.50 8.28 4.10
CA ALA A 111 -7.27 7.93 4.79
C ALA A 111 -6.71 9.17 5.51
N THR A 112 -6.13 8.95 6.69
CA THR A 112 -5.67 10.03 7.57
C THR A 112 -4.16 10.03 7.80
N ARG A 113 -3.44 9.14 7.13
CA ARG A 113 -2.00 8.96 7.33
C ARG A 113 -1.28 8.86 6.01
N ILE A 114 -0.08 9.43 5.97
CA ILE A 114 0.89 9.26 4.90
C ILE A 114 2.23 8.86 5.54
N VAL A 115 2.87 7.84 4.99
CA VAL A 115 4.21 7.40 5.42
C VAL A 115 5.21 8.05 4.48
N VAL A 116 6.03 8.93 4.99
CA VAL A 116 7.02 9.67 4.20
C VAL A 116 8.42 9.14 4.48
N SER A 117 9.16 8.84 3.42
CA SER A 117 10.56 8.47 3.51
C SER A 117 11.40 9.35 2.59
N GLU A 118 12.50 9.90 3.12
CA GLU A 118 13.51 10.60 2.31
C GLU A 118 14.38 9.57 1.60
N GLN A 119 14.35 9.57 0.28
CA GLN A 119 14.93 8.51 -0.57
C GLN A 119 16.18 8.97 -1.35
N THR A 120 16.70 10.18 -1.10
CA THR A 120 17.90 10.66 -1.77
C THR A 120 19.08 9.73 -1.47
N GLY A 121 19.67 9.15 -2.52
CA GLY A 121 20.74 8.16 -2.39
C GLY A 121 20.28 6.75 -1.97
N SER A 122 18.98 6.49 -1.89
CA SER A 122 18.46 5.14 -1.67
C SER A 122 18.86 4.20 -2.80
N VAL A 123 19.12 2.95 -2.46
CA VAL A 123 19.39 1.84 -3.40
C VAL A 123 18.14 0.99 -3.65
N GLN A 124 16.99 1.39 -3.15
CA GLN A 124 15.73 0.70 -3.34
C GLN A 124 15.41 0.58 -4.84
N GLY A 125 15.00 -0.60 -5.28
CA GLY A 125 14.73 -0.87 -6.69
C GLY A 125 15.98 -1.07 -7.58
N ILE A 126 17.19 -0.92 -7.06
CA ILE A 126 18.44 -1.16 -7.78
C ILE A 126 18.87 -2.61 -7.54
N ARG A 127 18.69 -3.49 -8.55
CA ARG A 127 18.87 -4.94 -8.43
C ARG A 127 20.29 -5.40 -8.09
N ASP A 128 21.30 -4.64 -8.51
CA ASP A 128 22.71 -5.07 -8.44
C ASP A 128 23.47 -4.45 -7.27
N VAL A 129 22.77 -3.78 -6.35
CA VAL A 129 23.41 -3.16 -5.18
C VAL A 129 23.21 -4.01 -3.94
N CYS A 130 24.31 -4.52 -3.41
CA CYS A 130 24.33 -5.17 -2.10
C CYS A 130 24.74 -4.16 -1.03
N ILE A 131 23.83 -3.85 -0.11
CA ILE A 131 24.07 -2.90 1.00
C ILE A 131 25.18 -3.36 1.98
N PHE A 132 25.60 -4.61 1.90
CA PHE A 132 26.62 -5.19 2.79
C PHE A 132 28.04 -5.19 2.21
N THR A 133 28.25 -4.67 0.99
CA THR A 133 29.57 -4.67 0.34
C THR A 133 30.39 -3.40 0.49
N ASN A 134 29.87 -2.38 1.14
CA ASN A 134 30.65 -1.18 1.45
C ASN A 134 31.44 -1.37 2.76
N LYS A 135 32.63 -1.95 2.63
CA LYS A 135 33.72 -1.77 3.59
C LYS A 135 34.70 -0.75 3.07
#